data_7d17caa084828559403b216de0ba2634
#
_entry.id   7d17caa084828559403b216de0ba2634
#
_cell.length_a   1.000
_cell.length_b   1.000
_cell.length_c   1.000
_cell.angle_alpha   90.00
_cell.angle_beta   90.00
_cell.angle_gamma   90.00
#
_symmetry.space_group_name_H-M   'P 1'
#
loop_
_entity.id
_entity.type
_entity.pdbx_description
1 polymer ?
#
loop_
_entity_poly.entity_id
_entity_poly.type
_entity_poly.pdbx_seq_one_letter_code
_entity_poly.pdbx_strand_id
1 'polypeptide(L)'
;MVAHIDIGSQRLTVKVNGKTQYTWAISTGKAGYGTPSGTYRPTRLERHGYSEKYKASMPYAVYFRGGYAIHATGAVGRLGRPASHGCVRLAPGNAAKLFSMVQRYGSGNTRIVVSR
;
A
#
# COMPACT_ATOMS: atom_id res chain seq x y z
N MET A 1 10.82 4.08 -9.31
CA MET A 1 9.91 2.96 -9.02
C MET A 1 8.47 3.48 -8.93
N VAL A 2 7.53 2.72 -9.46
CA VAL A 2 6.10 3.05 -9.37
C VAL A 2 5.36 1.91 -8.72
N ALA A 3 4.58 2.21 -7.68
CA ALA A 3 3.63 1.29 -7.08
C ALA A 3 2.23 1.74 -7.52
N HIS A 4 1.65 0.99 -8.45
CA HIS A 4 0.33 1.31 -8.99
C HIS A 4 -0.75 0.48 -8.30
N ILE A 5 -1.63 1.15 -7.59
CA ILE A 5 -2.75 0.56 -6.87
C ILE A 5 -4.00 0.73 -7.73
N ASP A 6 -4.51 -0.39 -8.26
CA ASP A 6 -5.73 -0.42 -9.05
C ASP A 6 -6.87 -0.90 -8.15
N ILE A 7 -7.73 0.04 -7.75
CA ILE A 7 -8.86 -0.24 -6.87
C ILE A 7 -9.85 -1.18 -7.58
N GLY A 8 -10.06 -0.99 -8.87
CA GLY A 8 -11.01 -1.80 -9.64
C GLY A 8 -10.67 -3.28 -9.63
N SER A 9 -9.40 -3.63 -9.82
CA SER A 9 -8.95 -5.03 -9.84
C SER A 9 -8.42 -5.53 -8.49
N GLN A 10 -8.26 -4.65 -7.51
CA GLN A 10 -7.67 -4.95 -6.21
C GLN A 10 -6.29 -5.59 -6.36
N ARG A 11 -5.45 -4.94 -7.17
CA ARG A 11 -4.07 -5.34 -7.43
C ARG A 11 -3.13 -4.16 -7.25
N LEU A 12 -1.93 -4.45 -6.75
CA LEU A 12 -0.82 -3.51 -6.71
C LEU A 12 0.26 -4.03 -7.63
N THR A 13 0.64 -3.22 -8.61
CA THR A 13 1.71 -3.55 -9.56
C THR A 13 2.92 -2.69 -9.27
N VAL A 14 4.08 -3.31 -9.09
CA VAL A 14 5.35 -2.62 -8.89
C VAL A 14 6.11 -2.61 -10.21
N LYS A 15 6.46 -1.42 -10.69
CA LYS A 15 7.23 -1.23 -11.92
C LYS A 15 8.55 -0.54 -11.61
N VAL A 16 9.61 -1.03 -12.24
CA VAL A 16 10.94 -0.42 -12.17
C VAL A 16 11.42 -0.21 -13.60
N ASN A 17 11.76 1.03 -13.95
CA ASN A 17 12.17 1.40 -15.31
C ASN A 17 11.16 0.95 -16.36
N GLY A 18 9.87 1.11 -16.05
CA GLY A 18 8.79 0.75 -16.96
C GLY A 18 8.46 -0.73 -17.04
N LYS A 19 9.20 -1.58 -16.34
CA LYS A 19 8.98 -3.03 -16.36
C LYS A 19 8.28 -3.49 -15.09
N THR A 20 7.25 -4.32 -15.25
CA THR A 20 6.53 -4.92 -14.13
C THR A 20 7.42 -5.92 -13.40
N GLN A 21 7.67 -5.69 -12.12
CA GLN A 21 8.44 -6.58 -11.27
C GLN A 21 7.55 -7.51 -10.47
N TYR A 22 6.44 -6.97 -9.95
CA TYR A 22 5.51 -7.71 -9.10
C TYR A 22 4.09 -7.26 -9.35
N THR A 23 3.15 -8.20 -9.18
CA THR A 23 1.71 -7.91 -9.16
C THR A 23 1.13 -8.69 -7.99
N TRP A 24 0.52 -7.98 -7.02
CA TRP A 24 0.05 -8.57 -5.78
C TRP A 24 -1.42 -8.26 -5.55
N ALA A 25 -2.14 -9.20 -4.92
CA ALA A 25 -3.49 -8.96 -4.43
C ALA A 25 -3.43 -8.00 -3.24
N ILE A 26 -4.39 -7.07 -3.19
CA ILE A 26 -4.49 -6.08 -2.13
C ILE A 26 -5.90 -6.01 -1.57
N SER A 27 -6.07 -5.27 -0.47
CA SER A 27 -7.37 -4.82 -0.01
C SER A 27 -7.30 -3.31 0.21
N THR A 28 -8.14 -2.57 -0.50
CA THR A 28 -8.30 -1.12 -0.32
C THR A 28 -9.48 -0.85 0.61
N GLY A 29 -9.83 0.42 0.79
CA GLY A 29 -10.95 0.82 1.65
C GLY A 29 -12.28 0.22 1.20
N LYS A 30 -13.01 -0.36 2.16
CA LYS A 30 -14.37 -0.84 1.92
C LYS A 30 -15.33 0.33 1.74
N ALA A 31 -16.58 0.04 1.36
CA ALA A 31 -17.61 1.07 1.16
C ALA A 31 -17.70 2.02 2.36
N GLY A 32 -17.68 3.32 2.12
CA GLY A 32 -17.67 4.35 3.15
C GLY A 32 -16.28 4.71 3.67
N TYR A 33 -15.23 3.96 3.27
CA TYR A 33 -13.84 4.17 3.70
C TYR A 33 -12.90 4.18 2.51
N GLY A 34 -13.28 4.86 1.44
CA GLY A 34 -12.55 4.83 0.17
C GLY A 34 -11.10 5.26 0.28
N THR A 35 -10.23 4.55 -0.42
CA THR A 35 -8.83 4.93 -0.59
C THR A 35 -8.77 6.07 -1.60
N PRO A 36 -8.12 7.21 -1.26
CA PRO A 36 -8.11 8.37 -2.16
C PRO A 36 -7.29 8.10 -3.42
N SER A 37 -7.90 8.31 -4.59
CA SER A 37 -7.19 8.22 -5.85
C SER A 37 -6.29 9.44 -6.06
N GLY A 38 -5.26 9.27 -6.88
CA GLY A 38 -4.29 10.32 -7.17
C GLY A 38 -2.89 9.77 -7.32
N THR A 39 -1.93 10.69 -7.44
CA THR A 39 -0.52 10.36 -7.53
C THR A 39 0.19 10.95 -6.33
N TYR A 40 0.91 10.10 -5.62
CA TYR A 40 1.54 10.44 -4.36
C TYR A 40 3.00 10.00 -4.32
N ARG A 41 3.72 10.47 -3.30
CA ARG A 41 5.04 9.98 -2.94
C ARG A 41 4.99 9.49 -1.50
N PRO A 42 5.85 8.53 -1.12
CA PRO A 42 5.94 8.16 0.28
C PRO A 42 6.29 9.36 1.15
N THR A 43 5.55 9.56 2.23
CA THR A 43 5.77 10.65 3.17
C THR A 43 6.60 10.21 4.37
N ARG A 44 6.42 8.96 4.80
CA ARG A 44 7.23 8.36 5.85
C ARG A 44 7.11 6.85 5.81
N LEU A 45 8.06 6.18 6.43
CA LEU A 45 8.14 4.72 6.53
C LEU A 45 8.19 4.33 8.00
N GLU A 46 7.34 3.37 8.40
CA GLU A 46 7.33 2.86 9.77
C GLU A 46 7.27 1.33 9.74
N ARG A 47 8.38 0.68 10.12
CA ARG A 47 8.44 -0.79 10.14
C ARG A 47 7.41 -1.39 11.10
N HIS A 48 7.17 -0.74 12.23
CA HIS A 48 6.22 -1.17 13.26
C HIS A 48 5.12 -0.13 13.42
N GLY A 49 4.48 0.23 12.30
CA GLY A 49 3.40 1.21 12.29
C GLY A 49 2.20 0.77 13.11
N TYR A 50 1.44 1.74 13.58
CA TYR A 50 0.25 1.49 14.37
C TYR A 50 -0.78 2.59 14.12
N SER A 51 -2.05 2.20 13.99
CA SER A 51 -3.16 3.15 13.85
C SER A 51 -3.82 3.36 15.21
N GLU A 52 -3.66 4.56 15.79
CA GLU A 52 -4.34 4.93 17.03
C GLU A 52 -5.84 4.99 16.83
N LYS A 53 -6.28 5.47 15.66
CA LYS A 53 -7.69 5.63 15.33
C LYS A 53 -8.42 4.29 15.33
N TYR A 54 -7.81 3.26 14.72
CA TYR A 54 -8.44 1.95 14.56
C TYR A 54 -7.86 0.89 15.49
N LYS A 55 -6.89 1.28 16.35
CA LYS A 55 -6.25 0.37 17.31
C LYS A 55 -5.71 -0.88 16.63
N ALA A 56 -4.99 -0.68 15.53
CA ALA A 56 -4.51 -1.77 14.71
C ALA A 56 -3.05 -1.62 14.34
N SER A 57 -2.33 -2.75 14.34
CA SER A 57 -0.95 -2.82 13.89
C SER A 57 -0.89 -2.63 12.38
N MET A 58 0.11 -1.89 11.91
CA MET A 58 0.35 -1.60 10.48
C MET A 58 1.81 -1.87 10.15
N PRO A 59 2.25 -3.15 10.18
CA PRO A 59 3.66 -3.47 9.92
C PRO A 59 4.07 -3.08 8.51
N TYR A 60 5.32 -2.63 8.37
CA TYR A 60 5.89 -2.23 7.09
C TYR A 60 5.06 -1.14 6.40
N ALA A 61 4.65 -0.14 7.17
CA ALA A 61 3.81 0.93 6.65
C ALA A 61 4.59 1.91 5.79
N VAL A 62 4.10 2.13 4.57
CA VAL A 62 4.56 3.17 3.65
C VAL A 62 3.43 4.18 3.55
N TYR A 63 3.55 5.28 4.27
CA TYR A 63 2.53 6.33 4.27
C TYR A 63 2.64 7.16 3.00
N PHE A 64 1.51 7.53 2.41
CA PHE A 64 1.51 8.34 1.18
C PHE A 64 0.59 9.56 1.25
N ARG A 65 -0.35 9.61 2.20
CA ARG A 65 -1.23 10.77 2.39
C ARG A 65 -1.77 10.76 3.81
N GLY A 66 -1.31 11.67 4.67
CA GLY A 66 -1.76 11.72 6.06
C GLY A 66 -1.64 10.36 6.74
N GLY A 67 -2.75 9.81 7.22
CA GLY A 67 -2.79 8.48 7.84
C GLY A 67 -2.94 7.32 6.86
N TYR A 68 -3.08 7.58 5.56
CA TYR A 68 -3.19 6.51 4.57
C TYR A 68 -1.84 5.89 4.28
N ALA A 69 -1.78 4.58 4.33
CA ALA A 69 -0.54 3.82 4.14
C ALA A 69 -0.79 2.51 3.40
N ILE A 70 0.27 1.99 2.80
CA ILE A 70 0.35 0.62 2.31
C ILE A 70 1.05 -0.17 3.41
N HIS A 71 0.45 -1.23 3.93
CA HIS A 71 1.02 -1.99 5.04
C HIS A 71 0.64 -3.47 5.00
N ALA A 72 1.29 -4.26 5.84
CA ALA A 72 1.00 -5.69 5.98
C ALA A 72 -0.31 -5.91 6.74
N THR A 73 -1.00 -6.99 6.42
CA THR A 73 -2.18 -7.46 7.17
C THR A 73 -2.05 -8.94 7.51
N GLY A 74 -2.58 -9.33 8.67
CA GLY A 74 -2.76 -10.74 9.01
C GLY A 74 -4.00 -11.35 8.38
N ALA A 75 -4.93 -10.52 7.89
CA ALA A 75 -6.19 -10.97 7.29
C ALA A 75 -6.01 -11.30 5.80
N VAL A 76 -5.08 -12.20 5.49
CA VAL A 76 -4.71 -12.52 4.11
C VAL A 76 -5.85 -13.12 3.29
N GLY A 77 -6.83 -13.74 3.95
CA GLY A 77 -8.01 -14.29 3.27
C GLY A 77 -8.92 -13.22 2.68
N ARG A 78 -8.75 -11.95 3.06
CA ARG A 78 -9.54 -10.83 2.54
C ARG A 78 -8.87 -10.12 1.37
N LEU A 79 -7.62 -10.45 1.07
CA LEU A 79 -6.91 -9.84 -0.05
C LEU A 79 -7.59 -10.18 -1.37
N GLY A 80 -7.62 -9.21 -2.28
CA GLY A 80 -8.32 -9.31 -3.56
C GLY A 80 -9.67 -8.60 -3.56
N ARG A 81 -10.09 -8.04 -2.41
CA ARG A 81 -11.35 -7.29 -2.30
C ARG A 81 -11.24 -6.15 -1.28
N PRO A 82 -12.05 -5.10 -1.42
CA PRO A 82 -12.06 -4.00 -0.45
C PRO A 82 -12.47 -4.50 0.95
N ALA A 83 -11.66 -4.19 1.95
CA ALA A 83 -11.90 -4.67 3.31
C ALA A 83 -11.34 -3.73 4.40
N SER A 84 -10.56 -2.70 4.04
CA SER A 84 -9.88 -1.85 5.01
C SER A 84 -10.69 -0.60 5.36
N HIS A 85 -10.12 0.25 6.22
CA HIS A 85 -10.67 1.57 6.54
C HIS A 85 -9.99 2.68 5.73
N GLY A 86 -9.43 2.35 4.55
CA GLY A 86 -8.81 3.31 3.65
C GLY A 86 -7.36 2.98 3.30
N CYS A 87 -6.62 2.33 4.20
CA CYS A 87 -5.26 1.89 3.90
C CYS A 87 -5.26 0.75 2.88
N VAL A 88 -4.12 0.56 2.24
CA VAL A 88 -3.91 -0.51 1.27
C VAL A 88 -3.18 -1.65 1.95
N ARG A 89 -3.85 -2.80 2.07
CA ARG A 89 -3.32 -3.97 2.76
C ARG A 89 -2.65 -4.93 1.80
N LEU A 90 -1.48 -5.43 2.20
CA LEU A 90 -0.72 -6.44 1.46
C LEU A 90 -0.47 -7.65 2.36
N ALA A 91 -0.21 -8.80 1.75
CA ALA A 91 0.34 -9.94 2.49
C ALA A 91 1.66 -9.53 3.14
N PRO A 92 2.00 -10.07 4.33
CA PRO A 92 3.19 -9.61 5.07
C PRO A 92 4.49 -9.66 4.29
N GLY A 93 4.76 -10.73 3.56
CA GLY A 93 5.98 -10.84 2.75
C GLY A 93 6.04 -9.81 1.64
N ASN A 94 4.90 -9.51 1.00
CA ASN A 94 4.82 -8.52 -0.06
C ASN A 94 4.98 -7.11 0.49
N ALA A 95 4.40 -6.83 1.65
CA ALA A 95 4.55 -5.54 2.31
C ALA A 95 6.01 -5.29 2.71
N ALA A 96 6.68 -6.30 3.25
CA ALA A 96 8.10 -6.21 3.60
C ALA A 96 8.95 -5.94 2.36
N LYS A 97 8.62 -6.60 1.24
CA LYS A 97 9.32 -6.40 -0.04
C LYS A 97 9.16 -4.97 -0.53
N LEU A 98 7.93 -4.46 -0.56
CA LEU A 98 7.67 -3.09 -1.00
C LEU A 98 8.38 -2.08 -0.10
N PHE A 99 8.30 -2.26 1.21
CA PHE A 99 8.96 -1.41 2.19
C PHE A 99 10.46 -1.33 1.92
N SER A 100 11.10 -2.48 1.73
CA SER A 100 12.53 -2.57 1.42
C SER A 100 12.88 -1.87 0.11
N MET A 101 12.03 -2.02 -0.92
CA MET A 101 12.25 -1.35 -2.20
C MET A 101 12.15 0.17 -2.09
N VAL A 102 11.18 0.67 -1.32
CA VAL A 102 11.04 2.12 -1.09
C VAL A 102 12.27 2.66 -0.35
N GLN A 103 12.79 1.93 0.63
CA GLN A 103 14.03 2.31 1.32
C GLN A 103 15.21 2.36 0.34
N ARG A 104 15.31 1.37 -0.54
CA ARG A 104 16.41 1.24 -1.50
C ARG A 104 16.39 2.34 -2.56
N TYR A 105 15.24 2.58 -3.18
CA TYR A 105 15.11 3.59 -4.24
C TYR A 105 14.96 5.00 -3.70
N GLY A 106 14.45 5.15 -2.49
CA GLY A 106 14.21 6.44 -1.87
C GLY A 106 12.80 6.99 -2.17
N SER A 107 12.25 7.70 -1.20
CA SER A 107 10.90 8.28 -1.33
C SER A 107 10.79 9.26 -2.49
N GLY A 108 11.84 10.02 -2.77
CA GLY A 108 11.87 10.97 -3.88
C GLY A 108 11.85 10.30 -5.26
N ASN A 109 12.24 9.02 -5.32
CA ASN A 109 12.29 8.22 -6.55
C ASN A 109 11.18 7.18 -6.62
N THR A 110 10.21 7.27 -5.72
CA THR A 110 9.06 6.35 -5.67
C THR A 110 7.79 7.13 -5.89
N ARG A 111 6.94 6.63 -6.78
CA ARG A 111 5.62 7.19 -7.05
C ARG A 111 4.57 6.16 -6.68
N ILE A 112 3.54 6.59 -5.95
CA ILE A 112 2.40 5.75 -5.59
C ILE A 112 1.20 6.30 -6.34
N VAL A 113 0.66 5.50 -7.27
CA VAL A 113 -0.47 5.89 -8.11
C VAL A 113 -1.68 5.07 -7.69
N VAL A 114 -2.75 5.75 -7.27
CA VAL A 114 -4.01 5.10 -6.89
C VAL A 114 -5.05 5.45 -7.96
N SER A 115 -5.58 4.44 -8.62
CA SER A 115 -6.61 4.61 -9.65
C SER A 115 -7.77 3.65 -9.42
N ARG A 116 -8.92 3.99 -9.96
CA ARG A 116 -10.14 3.18 -9.87
C ARG A 116 -10.26 2.20 -11.01
#